data_5b59a4c60ed0651d733b3975cf6c359f
#
_entry.id   5b59a4c60ed0651d733b3975cf6c359f
#
_cell.length_a   1.000
_cell.length_b   1.000
_cell.length_c   1.000
_cell.angle_alpha   90.00
_cell.angle_beta   90.00
_cell.angle_gamma   90.00
#
_symmetry.space_group_name_H-M   'P 1'
#
loop_
_entity.id
_entity.type
_entity.pdbx_description
1 polymer ?
#
loop_
_entity_poly.entity_id
_entity_poly.type
_entity_poly.pdbx_seq_one_letter_code
_entity_poly.pdbx_strand_id
1 'polypeptide(L)'
;VKVILAGAGAFGRKHLDAIRQIGGIEVLSVVGREPEATRSVAASYGIPHSTTQLGEALARPGVEAAILCTPTQLHAAQALECLRAGKHVQVEIPLADSWTDAEAVAALQKETGLVCMVGH
;
A
#
# COMPACT_ATOMS: atom_id res chain seq x y z
N VAL A 1 -2.90 -5.24 13.37
CA VAL A 1 -3.34 -4.75 12.06
C VAL A 1 -2.52 -5.44 10.97
N LYS A 2 -3.20 -6.01 10.00
CA LYS A 2 -2.55 -6.73 8.91
C LYS A 2 -2.60 -5.88 7.65
N VAL A 3 -1.43 -5.60 7.08
CA VAL A 3 -1.31 -4.67 5.97
C VAL A 3 -0.52 -5.28 4.82
N ILE A 4 -0.63 -4.65 3.66
CA ILE A 4 0.30 -4.87 2.56
C ILE A 4 1.03 -3.55 2.27
N LEU A 5 2.21 -3.65 1.69
CA LEU A 5 3.00 -2.48 1.33
C LEU A 5 3.30 -2.52 -0.15
N ALA A 6 2.97 -1.45 -0.85
CA ALA A 6 3.27 -1.30 -2.27
C ALA A 6 4.40 -0.30 -2.44
N GLY A 7 5.46 -0.72 -3.11
CA GLY A 7 6.66 0.07 -3.32
C GLY A 7 7.85 -0.50 -2.55
N ALA A 8 8.70 -1.26 -3.23
CA ALA A 8 9.84 -1.94 -2.61
C ALA A 8 11.13 -1.13 -2.65
N GLY A 9 11.06 0.14 -3.01
CA GLY A 9 12.22 1.02 -3.07
C GLY A 9 12.61 1.59 -1.71
N ALA A 10 13.39 2.68 -1.72
CA ALA A 10 13.93 3.27 -0.50
C ALA A 10 12.85 3.70 0.50
N PHE A 11 11.78 4.34 0.04
CA PHE A 11 10.70 4.76 0.92
C PHE A 11 9.95 3.57 1.51
N GLY A 12 9.71 2.54 0.71
CA GLY A 12 9.07 1.33 1.20
C GLY A 12 9.89 0.67 2.30
N ARG A 13 11.21 0.61 2.13
CA ARG A 13 12.10 0.05 3.14
C ARG A 13 12.10 0.86 4.43
N LYS A 14 12.03 2.19 4.33
CA LYS A 14 11.91 3.04 5.52
C LYS A 14 10.65 2.72 6.31
N HIS A 15 9.53 2.53 5.62
CA HIS A 15 8.29 2.14 6.27
C HIS A 15 8.40 0.77 6.93
N LEU A 16 9.03 -0.18 6.26
CA LEU A 16 9.22 -1.51 6.84
C LEU A 16 10.11 -1.47 8.06
N ASP A 17 11.18 -0.67 8.03
CA ASP A 17 12.05 -0.51 9.20
C ASP A 17 11.29 0.09 10.39
N ALA A 18 10.46 1.10 10.13
CA ALA A 18 9.65 1.72 11.17
C ALA A 18 8.62 0.74 11.74
N ILE A 19 7.97 -0.03 10.88
CA ILE A 19 6.96 -1.01 11.30
C ILE A 19 7.57 -2.08 12.21
N ARG A 20 8.78 -2.51 11.93
CA ARG A 20 9.47 -3.49 12.77
C ARG A 20 9.61 -3.05 14.23
N GLN A 21 9.70 -1.74 14.45
CA GLN A 21 9.92 -1.20 15.79
C GLN A 21 8.62 -0.90 16.52
N ILE A 22 7.52 -0.81 15.81
CA ILE A 22 6.25 -0.39 16.41
C ILE A 22 5.52 -1.55 17.07
N GLY A 23 5.52 -2.71 16.50
CA GLY A 23 4.71 -3.83 16.99
C GLY A 23 3.21 -3.63 16.69
N GLY A 24 2.48 -4.70 16.62
CA GLY A 24 1.04 -4.65 16.34
C GLY A 24 0.68 -4.50 14.87
N ILE A 25 1.66 -4.36 14.00
CA ILE A 25 1.44 -4.28 12.55
C ILE A 25 2.15 -5.46 11.90
N GLU A 26 1.41 -6.24 11.15
CA GLU A 26 1.95 -7.38 10.43
C GLU A 26 1.85 -7.14 8.93
N VAL A 27 2.98 -7.19 8.21
CA VAL A 27 3.00 -7.02 6.76
C VAL A 27 2.84 -8.38 6.11
N LEU A 28 1.74 -8.60 5.40
CA LEU A 28 1.43 -9.89 4.78
C LEU A 28 2.00 -10.02 3.37
N SER A 29 2.21 -8.91 2.67
CA SER A 29 2.71 -8.92 1.30
C SER A 29 3.41 -7.62 0.98
N VAL A 30 4.39 -7.70 0.07
CA VAL A 30 5.02 -6.53 -0.50
C VAL A 30 4.86 -6.57 -2.02
N VAL A 31 4.52 -5.43 -2.60
CA VAL A 31 4.29 -5.27 -4.04
C VAL A 31 5.41 -4.40 -4.61
N GLY A 32 6.04 -4.85 -5.67
CA GLY A 32 7.11 -4.10 -6.32
C GLY A 32 7.06 -4.28 -7.82
N ARG A 33 7.94 -3.55 -8.54
CA ARG A 33 7.98 -3.59 -10.00
C ARG A 33 8.74 -4.79 -10.54
N GLU A 34 9.84 -5.16 -9.86
CA GLU A 34 10.72 -6.24 -10.31
C GLU A 34 10.53 -7.46 -9.41
N PRO A 35 10.18 -8.63 -9.96
CA PRO A 35 9.90 -9.80 -9.13
C PRO A 35 11.06 -10.20 -8.22
N GLU A 36 12.28 -10.21 -8.75
CA GLU A 36 13.45 -10.63 -7.96
C GLU A 36 13.76 -9.66 -6.84
N ALA A 37 13.76 -8.35 -7.13
CA ALA A 37 14.04 -7.33 -6.13
C ALA A 37 12.95 -7.33 -5.05
N THR A 38 11.70 -7.52 -5.44
CA THR A 38 10.58 -7.55 -4.52
C THR A 38 10.66 -8.78 -3.60
N ARG A 39 10.99 -9.93 -4.16
CA ARG A 39 11.20 -11.16 -3.38
C ARG A 39 12.33 -10.99 -2.37
N SER A 40 13.41 -10.33 -2.79
CA SER A 40 14.54 -10.06 -1.91
C SER A 40 14.16 -9.20 -0.72
N VAL A 41 13.35 -8.16 -0.95
CA VAL A 41 12.84 -7.31 0.14
C VAL A 41 11.97 -8.13 1.08
N ALA A 42 11.05 -8.93 0.54
CA ALA A 42 10.19 -9.79 1.37
C ALA A 42 11.02 -10.72 2.24
N ALA A 43 12.04 -11.34 1.67
CA ALA A 43 12.90 -12.25 2.42
C ALA A 43 13.65 -11.52 3.53
N SER A 44 14.15 -10.32 3.25
CA SER A 44 14.91 -9.52 4.23
C SER A 44 14.07 -9.14 5.44
N TYR A 45 12.77 -8.94 5.26
CA TYR A 45 11.86 -8.50 6.31
C TYR A 45 10.95 -9.60 6.84
N GLY A 46 11.15 -10.85 6.39
CA GLY A 46 10.32 -11.97 6.84
C GLY A 46 8.87 -11.88 6.39
N ILE A 47 8.62 -11.25 5.25
CA ILE A 47 7.28 -11.09 4.70
C ILE A 47 6.93 -12.34 3.90
N PRO A 48 5.77 -12.98 4.16
CA PRO A 48 5.47 -14.30 3.56
C PRO A 48 5.10 -14.27 2.08
N HIS A 49 4.80 -13.10 1.51
CA HIS A 49 4.31 -13.01 0.13
C HIS A 49 4.88 -11.78 -0.56
N SER A 50 5.25 -11.95 -1.83
CA SER A 50 5.68 -10.84 -2.68
C SER A 50 5.03 -11.00 -4.04
N THR A 51 4.73 -9.88 -4.70
CA THR A 51 4.08 -9.89 -6.00
C THR A 51 4.37 -8.59 -6.73
N THR A 52 4.14 -8.58 -8.04
CA THR A 52 4.17 -7.35 -8.83
C THR A 52 2.76 -6.82 -9.11
N GLN A 53 1.73 -7.48 -8.59
CA GLN A 53 0.33 -7.15 -8.84
C GLN A 53 -0.35 -6.75 -7.52
N LEU A 54 -0.76 -5.50 -7.44
CA LEU A 54 -1.43 -5.00 -6.23
C LEU A 54 -2.67 -5.83 -5.86
N GLY A 55 -3.46 -6.21 -6.85
CA GLY A 55 -4.66 -6.99 -6.61
C GLY A 55 -4.40 -8.33 -5.93
N GLU A 56 -3.28 -8.97 -6.24
CA GLU A 56 -2.91 -10.23 -5.60
C GLU A 56 -2.60 -10.03 -4.12
N ALA A 57 -1.92 -8.94 -3.80
CA ALA A 57 -1.62 -8.61 -2.41
C ALA A 57 -2.89 -8.29 -1.62
N LEU A 58 -3.78 -7.49 -2.22
CA LEU A 58 -5.03 -7.11 -1.57
C LEU A 58 -5.94 -8.32 -1.31
N ALA A 59 -5.82 -9.36 -2.13
CA ALA A 59 -6.64 -10.57 -2.00
C ALA A 59 -6.11 -11.53 -0.93
N ARG A 60 -4.95 -11.28 -0.33
CA ARG A 60 -4.42 -12.16 0.71
C ARG A 60 -5.37 -12.18 1.91
N PRO A 61 -5.64 -13.36 2.49
CA PRO A 61 -6.55 -13.45 3.63
C PRO A 61 -6.07 -12.61 4.82
N GLY A 62 -6.99 -11.87 5.40
CA GLY A 62 -6.72 -11.10 6.60
C GLY A 62 -6.21 -9.69 6.36
N VAL A 63 -5.97 -9.28 5.12
CA VAL A 63 -5.49 -7.92 4.82
C VAL A 63 -6.57 -6.89 5.18
N GLU A 64 -6.19 -5.89 5.97
CA GLU A 64 -7.08 -4.82 6.42
C GLU A 64 -6.78 -3.50 5.73
N ALA A 65 -5.53 -3.26 5.39
CA ALA A 65 -5.09 -1.96 4.86
C ALA A 65 -3.89 -2.10 3.94
N ALA A 66 -3.65 -1.06 3.17
CA ALA A 66 -2.50 -0.96 2.28
C ALA A 66 -1.73 0.33 2.56
N ILE A 67 -0.41 0.25 2.48
CA ILE A 67 0.49 1.41 2.56
C ILE A 67 1.10 1.58 1.18
N LEU A 68 0.85 2.73 0.56
CA LEU A 68 1.31 3.00 -0.81
C LEU A 68 2.52 3.92 -0.79
N CYS A 69 3.66 3.39 -1.21
CA CYS A 69 4.94 4.10 -1.29
C CYS A 69 5.47 4.11 -2.72
N THR A 70 4.57 4.08 -3.69
CA THR A 70 4.88 4.03 -5.11
C THR A 70 5.04 5.43 -5.68
N PRO A 71 5.44 5.57 -6.97
CA PRO A 71 5.50 6.89 -7.59
C PRO A 71 4.14 7.58 -7.60
N THR A 72 4.15 8.92 -7.48
CA THR A 72 2.94 9.75 -7.33
C THR A 72 1.89 9.46 -8.39
N GLN A 73 2.29 9.27 -9.63
CA GLN A 73 1.34 9.05 -10.72
C GLN A 73 0.53 7.77 -10.59
N LEU A 74 0.95 6.86 -9.71
CA LEU A 74 0.22 5.61 -9.44
C LEU A 74 -0.70 5.73 -8.23
N HIS A 75 -0.52 6.74 -7.39
CA HIS A 75 -1.21 6.83 -6.09
C HIS A 75 -2.72 6.79 -6.20
N ALA A 76 -3.31 7.63 -7.07
CA ALA A 76 -4.76 7.71 -7.17
C ALA A 76 -5.37 6.40 -7.64
N ALA A 77 -4.82 5.80 -8.70
CA ALA A 77 -5.32 4.53 -9.22
C ALA A 77 -5.20 3.41 -8.18
N GLN A 78 -4.08 3.37 -7.48
CA GLN A 78 -3.85 2.35 -6.46
C GLN A 78 -4.73 2.57 -5.23
N ALA A 79 -4.93 3.82 -4.82
CA ALA A 79 -5.83 4.13 -3.71
C ALA A 79 -7.26 3.70 -4.04
N LEU A 80 -7.72 3.97 -5.27
CA LEU A 80 -9.04 3.54 -5.71
C LEU A 80 -9.16 2.01 -5.68
N GLU A 81 -8.13 1.32 -6.15
CA GLU A 81 -8.14 -0.14 -6.14
C GLU A 81 -8.23 -0.69 -4.72
N CYS A 82 -7.49 -0.12 -3.77
CA CYS A 82 -7.53 -0.52 -2.38
C CYS A 82 -8.92 -0.30 -1.77
N LEU A 83 -9.50 0.88 -1.99
CA LEU A 83 -10.81 1.19 -1.46
C LEU A 83 -11.91 0.29 -2.05
N ARG A 84 -11.83 0.02 -3.35
CA ARG A 84 -12.76 -0.90 -4.01
C ARG A 84 -12.65 -2.32 -3.49
N ALA A 85 -11.46 -2.71 -3.04
CA ALA A 85 -11.23 -4.02 -2.43
C ALA A 85 -11.66 -4.07 -0.96
N GLY A 86 -12.21 -2.97 -0.42
CA GLY A 86 -12.66 -2.91 0.96
C GLY A 86 -11.54 -2.70 1.96
N LYS A 87 -10.41 -2.13 1.54
CA LYS A 87 -9.25 -1.94 2.41
C LYS A 87 -9.02 -0.46 2.69
N HIS A 88 -8.61 -0.17 3.92
CA HIS A 88 -8.12 1.17 4.25
C HIS A 88 -6.81 1.40 3.53
N VAL A 89 -6.46 2.67 3.30
CA VAL A 89 -5.23 2.99 2.57
C VAL A 89 -4.51 4.17 3.19
N GLN A 90 -3.19 4.06 3.26
CA GLN A 90 -2.30 5.18 3.59
C GLN A 90 -1.45 5.45 2.36
N VAL A 91 -1.40 6.69 1.93
CA VAL A 91 -0.69 7.11 0.72
C VAL A 91 0.33 8.17 1.08
N GLU A 92 1.53 8.07 0.53
CA GLU A 92 2.51 9.16 0.64
C GLU A 92 2.02 10.39 -0.09
N ILE A 93 2.40 11.58 0.38
CA ILE A 93 2.03 12.83 -0.30
C ILE A 93 2.90 12.99 -1.55
N PRO A 94 2.31 13.55 -2.63
CA PRO A 94 0.91 13.94 -2.78
C PRO A 94 0.02 12.73 -3.09
N LEU A 95 -1.25 12.81 -2.71
CA LEU A 95 -2.23 11.74 -2.98
C LEU A 95 -2.37 11.48 -4.47
N ALA A 96 -2.35 12.53 -5.26
CA ALA A 96 -2.51 12.45 -6.69
C ALA A 96 -1.79 13.61 -7.35
N ASP A 97 -1.52 13.48 -8.64
CA ASP A 97 -0.88 14.54 -9.41
C ASP A 97 -1.91 15.42 -10.15
N SER A 98 -3.19 15.20 -9.93
CA SER A 98 -4.25 16.06 -10.46
C SER A 98 -5.38 16.19 -9.46
N TRP A 99 -6.09 17.31 -9.54
CA TRP A 99 -7.25 17.58 -8.70
C TRP A 99 -8.38 16.58 -8.96
N THR A 100 -8.60 16.26 -10.24
CA THR A 100 -9.64 15.31 -10.63
C THR A 100 -9.44 13.94 -10.01
N ASP A 101 -8.20 13.46 -10.02
CA ASP A 101 -7.87 12.17 -9.41
C ASP A 101 -8.04 12.19 -7.91
N ALA A 102 -7.64 13.29 -7.26
CA ALA A 102 -7.83 13.44 -5.82
C ALA A 102 -9.31 13.45 -5.45
N GLU A 103 -10.14 14.11 -6.25
CA GLU A 103 -11.58 14.13 -6.02
C GLU A 103 -12.20 12.74 -6.17
N ALA A 104 -11.74 11.95 -7.13
CA ALA A 104 -12.23 10.58 -7.32
C ALA A 104 -11.95 9.71 -6.09
N VAL A 105 -10.75 9.83 -5.53
CA VAL A 105 -10.38 9.09 -4.32
C VAL A 105 -11.25 9.54 -3.13
N ALA A 106 -11.42 10.85 -2.95
CA ALA A 106 -12.23 11.38 -1.86
C ALA A 106 -13.69 10.92 -1.97
N ALA A 107 -14.25 10.90 -3.18
CA ALA A 107 -15.61 10.46 -3.39
C ALA A 107 -15.79 8.98 -3.03
N LEU A 108 -14.84 8.13 -3.43
CA LEU A 108 -14.92 6.71 -3.12
C LEU A 108 -14.71 6.45 -1.63
N GLN A 109 -13.82 7.20 -0.99
CA GLN A 109 -13.64 7.11 0.46
C GLN A 109 -14.94 7.39 1.19
N LYS A 110 -15.64 8.45 0.80
CA LYS A 110 -16.92 8.83 1.40
C LYS A 110 -17.98 7.75 1.18
N GLU A 111 -18.03 7.21 -0.03
CA GLU A 111 -19.00 6.17 -0.38
C GLU A 111 -18.77 4.87 0.39
N THR A 112 -17.52 4.47 0.56
CA THR A 112 -17.17 3.20 1.23
C THR A 112 -17.11 3.30 2.73
N GLY A 113 -16.92 4.50 3.28
CA GLY A 113 -16.69 4.68 4.72
C GLY A 113 -15.32 4.24 5.19
N LEU A 114 -14.43 3.84 4.28
CA LEU A 114 -13.07 3.42 4.63
C LEU A 114 -12.18 4.63 4.89
N VAL A 115 -11.04 4.38 5.54
CA VAL A 115 -10.07 5.43 5.85
C VAL A 115 -9.05 5.54 4.74
N CYS A 116 -8.82 6.76 4.25
CA CYS A 116 -7.75 7.07 3.33
C CYS A 116 -6.91 8.17 3.97
N MET A 117 -5.72 7.82 4.43
CA MET A 117 -4.81 8.78 5.06
C MET A 117 -3.71 9.15 4.10
N VAL A 118 -3.41 10.46 4.02
CA VAL A 118 -2.32 10.98 3.20
C VAL A 118 -1.28 11.56 4.15
N GLY A 119 -0.05 11.08 4.02
CA GLY A 119 1.00 11.55 4.92
C GLY A 119 2.33 10.87 4.67
N HIS A 120 3.26 11.19 5.51
CA HIS A 120 4.62 10.66 5.37
C HIS A 120 5.25 10.36 6.71
#